data_7232970fc427032a44af8ee7af471011
#
_entry.id   7232970fc427032a44af8ee7af471011
#
_cell.length_a   1.000
_cell.length_b   1.000
_cell.length_c   1.000
_cell.angle_alpha   90.00
_cell.angle_beta   90.00
_cell.angle_gamma   90.00
#
_symmetry.space_group_name_H-M   'P 1'
#
loop_
_entity.id
_entity.type
_entity.pdbx_description
1 polymer ?
#
loop_
_entity_poly.entity_id
_entity_poly.type
_entity_poly.pdbx_seq_one_letter_code
_entity_poly.pdbx_strand_id
1 'polypeptide(L)'
;LNAALHYTHGGGYYEQYKCDAKFSAYGLENYTDASGETIKRSDLVRQKHLNNHFYGGIAAVNYHNNSLQASLGGGMNNYNGSHFGNVIWLRNYPLHVAKDYEYYRNRGDKFDANVYIKANWQIIKGLNLYGDLQYRHIDYRIHGINDEDLSEITVHKTYNFFNPKAGISYVNQGHTGYFNFAVANREPSRKNFTEAGINDIPLPECLYDYEFGYQYLHSRFGIGANFY
;
A
#
# COMPACT_ATOMS: atom_id res chain seq x y z
N LEU A 1 -24.83 14.34 5.59
CA LEU A 1 -24.34 13.52 4.46
C LEU A 1 -23.13 14.21 3.85
N ASN A 2 -22.04 13.47 3.69
CA ASN A 2 -20.84 13.88 2.98
C ASN A 2 -20.56 12.86 1.87
N ALA A 3 -20.17 13.35 0.70
CA ALA A 3 -19.72 12.50 -0.40
C ALA A 3 -18.62 13.22 -1.19
N ALA A 4 -17.64 12.47 -1.68
CA ALA A 4 -16.59 12.98 -2.54
C ALA A 4 -16.18 11.93 -3.58
N LEU A 5 -15.80 12.43 -4.75
CA LEU A 5 -15.18 11.64 -5.81
C LEU A 5 -13.76 12.15 -6.02
N HIS A 6 -12.88 11.29 -6.42
CA HIS A 6 -11.52 11.66 -6.76
C HIS A 6 -11.01 10.89 -7.98
N TYR A 7 -10.11 11.54 -8.70
CA TYR A 7 -9.34 10.95 -9.79
C TYR A 7 -7.95 11.55 -9.78
N THR A 8 -6.94 10.67 -9.87
CA THR A 8 -5.55 11.06 -9.98
C THR A 8 -4.90 10.26 -11.09
N HIS A 9 -4.17 10.94 -11.96
CA HIS A 9 -3.26 10.32 -12.92
C HIS A 9 -1.82 10.64 -12.51
N GLY A 10 -1.00 9.61 -12.40
CA GLY A 10 0.42 9.71 -12.11
C GLY A 10 1.24 9.10 -13.24
N GLY A 11 2.24 9.83 -13.71
CA GLY A 11 3.17 9.34 -14.71
C GLY A 11 4.56 9.92 -14.47
N GLY A 12 5.58 9.09 -14.67
CA GLY A 12 6.96 9.51 -14.50
C GLY A 12 7.92 8.36 -14.65
N TYR A 13 9.19 8.70 -14.60
CA TYR A 13 10.28 7.73 -14.63
C TYR A 13 11.46 8.21 -13.82
N TYR A 14 12.33 7.29 -13.46
CA TYR A 14 13.68 7.61 -13.03
C TYR A 14 14.70 6.91 -13.93
N GLU A 15 15.85 7.54 -14.07
CA GLU A 15 16.94 7.09 -14.93
C GLU A 15 18.12 6.63 -14.09
N GLN A 16 18.78 5.56 -14.51
CA GLN A 16 19.93 4.99 -13.84
C GLN A 16 21.00 4.56 -14.83
N TYR A 17 22.21 5.02 -14.60
CA TYR A 17 23.41 4.45 -15.21
C TYR A 17 23.80 3.17 -14.45
N LYS A 18 24.04 2.10 -15.18
CA LYS A 18 24.47 0.79 -14.65
C LYS A 18 25.82 0.42 -15.29
N CYS A 19 26.87 0.37 -14.44
CA CYS A 19 28.18 -0.13 -14.85
C CYS A 19 28.14 -1.65 -14.99
N ASP A 20 28.81 -2.15 -16.02
CA ASP A 20 29.08 -3.58 -16.23
C ASP A 20 27.84 -4.48 -16.02
N ALA A 21 26.70 -4.05 -16.54
CA ALA A 21 25.43 -4.75 -16.40
C ALA A 21 25.38 -6.00 -17.30
N LYS A 22 24.92 -7.12 -16.73
CA LYS A 22 24.73 -8.36 -17.48
C LYS A 22 23.58 -8.21 -18.49
N PHE A 23 23.77 -8.65 -19.73
CA PHE A 23 22.72 -8.62 -20.74
C PHE A 23 21.51 -9.46 -20.36
N SER A 24 21.73 -10.62 -19.73
CA SER A 24 20.64 -11.49 -19.27
C SER A 24 19.67 -10.83 -18.28
N ALA A 25 20.13 -9.85 -17.49
CA ALA A 25 19.27 -9.08 -16.57
C ALA A 25 18.31 -8.12 -17.31
N TYR A 26 18.45 -7.99 -18.61
CA TYR A 26 17.62 -7.16 -19.49
C TYR A 26 17.03 -7.96 -20.66
N GLY A 27 17.07 -9.30 -20.59
CA GLY A 27 16.58 -10.15 -21.66
C GLY A 27 17.37 -10.03 -22.98
N LEU A 28 18.58 -9.49 -22.91
CA LEU A 28 19.46 -9.34 -24.05
C LEU A 28 20.36 -10.56 -24.21
N GLU A 29 20.57 -10.98 -25.47
CA GLU A 29 21.47 -12.06 -25.80
C GLU A 29 22.93 -11.59 -25.77
N ASN A 30 23.84 -12.54 -25.46
CA ASN A 30 25.26 -12.31 -25.65
C ASN A 30 25.56 -12.27 -27.13
N TYR A 31 26.53 -11.49 -27.58
CA TYR A 31 26.95 -11.45 -28.97
C TYR A 31 28.47 -11.52 -29.11
N THR A 32 28.92 -11.97 -30.23
CA THR A 32 30.35 -12.02 -30.58
C THR A 32 30.69 -10.80 -31.43
N ASP A 33 31.68 -10.04 -30.98
CA ASP A 33 32.15 -8.86 -31.71
C ASP A 33 33.03 -9.20 -32.91
N ALA A 34 33.51 -8.20 -33.64
CA ALA A 34 34.34 -8.38 -34.80
C ALA A 34 35.74 -8.99 -34.49
N SER A 35 36.18 -8.99 -33.24
CA SER A 35 37.43 -9.61 -32.77
C SER A 35 37.27 -11.10 -32.43
N GLY A 36 36.04 -11.61 -32.39
CA GLY A 36 35.70 -12.96 -31.97
C GLY A 36 35.47 -13.09 -30.47
N GLU A 37 35.43 -11.97 -29.71
CA GLU A 37 35.14 -11.97 -28.28
C GLU A 37 33.65 -12.00 -28.02
N THR A 38 33.21 -12.83 -27.05
CA THR A 38 31.82 -12.88 -26.62
C THR A 38 31.53 -11.84 -25.57
N ILE A 39 30.79 -10.82 -25.95
CA ILE A 39 30.33 -9.74 -25.06
C ILE A 39 29.05 -10.17 -24.33
N LYS A 40 29.09 -10.15 -22.99
CA LYS A 40 27.99 -10.56 -22.10
C LYS A 40 27.48 -9.42 -21.20
N ARG A 41 28.20 -8.32 -21.16
CA ARG A 41 28.01 -7.21 -20.24
C ARG A 41 28.30 -5.89 -20.94
N SER A 42 27.65 -4.84 -20.47
CA SER A 42 27.88 -3.49 -20.95
C SER A 42 27.50 -2.48 -19.88
N ASP A 43 28.09 -1.31 -19.96
CA ASP A 43 27.49 -0.13 -19.33
C ASP A 43 26.23 0.24 -20.10
N LEU A 44 25.20 0.60 -19.38
CA LEU A 44 23.92 1.01 -19.97
C LEU A 44 23.23 2.10 -19.15
N VAL A 45 22.30 2.78 -19.79
CA VAL A 45 21.32 3.66 -19.12
C VAL A 45 19.94 3.03 -19.29
N ARG A 46 19.26 2.86 -18.16
CA ARG A 46 17.87 2.41 -18.13
C ARG A 46 16.95 3.45 -17.55
N GLN A 47 15.71 3.45 -17.99
CA GLN A 47 14.60 4.16 -17.36
C GLN A 47 13.60 3.16 -16.81
N LYS A 48 13.12 3.38 -15.58
CA LYS A 48 11.98 2.66 -15.02
C LYS A 48 10.80 3.61 -14.90
N HIS A 49 9.73 3.27 -15.55
CA HIS A 49 8.53 4.08 -15.72
C HIS A 49 7.39 3.58 -14.84
N LEU A 50 6.59 4.53 -14.38
CA LEU A 50 5.29 4.31 -13.76
C LEU A 50 4.25 5.14 -14.51
N ASN A 51 3.12 4.53 -14.85
CA ASN A 51 1.94 5.22 -15.35
C ASN A 51 0.72 4.62 -14.67
N ASN A 52 -0.02 5.42 -13.90
CA ASN A 52 -1.14 4.93 -13.12
C ASN A 52 -2.35 5.86 -13.14
N HIS A 53 -3.50 5.25 -12.88
CA HIS A 53 -4.78 5.91 -12.63
C HIS A 53 -5.28 5.45 -11.28
N PHE A 54 -5.68 6.37 -10.44
CA PHE A 54 -6.30 6.11 -9.15
C PHE A 54 -7.59 6.92 -9.05
N TYR A 55 -8.72 6.24 -8.88
CA TYR A 55 -10.01 6.88 -8.82
C TYR A 55 -10.96 6.15 -7.89
N GLY A 56 -11.92 6.91 -7.37
CA GLY A 56 -12.88 6.33 -6.46
C GLY A 56 -13.84 7.34 -5.87
N GLY A 57 -14.55 6.91 -4.84
CA GLY A 57 -15.48 7.74 -4.11
C GLY A 57 -15.67 7.29 -2.68
N ILE A 58 -16.05 8.22 -1.86
CA ILE A 58 -16.40 8.02 -0.45
C ILE A 58 -17.75 8.65 -0.15
N ALA A 59 -18.51 8.05 0.75
CA ALA A 59 -19.74 8.64 1.28
C ALA A 59 -19.90 8.30 2.77
N ALA A 60 -20.46 9.23 3.53
CA ALA A 60 -20.78 9.02 4.94
C ALA A 60 -22.02 9.82 5.37
N VAL A 61 -22.81 9.20 6.23
CA VAL A 61 -23.90 9.83 6.99
C VAL A 61 -23.44 9.96 8.43
N ASN A 62 -23.56 11.17 8.98
CA ASN A 62 -23.21 11.43 10.36
C ASN A 62 -24.48 11.82 11.14
N TYR A 63 -24.62 11.27 12.31
CA TYR A 63 -25.64 11.60 13.29
C TYR A 63 -24.96 12.09 14.56
N HIS A 64 -25.51 13.14 15.16
CA HIS A 64 -25.06 13.61 16.46
C HIS A 64 -26.24 14.16 17.28
N ASN A 65 -26.16 13.91 18.58
CA ASN A 65 -26.96 14.58 19.59
C ASN A 65 -26.06 14.88 20.82
N ASN A 66 -26.67 15.24 21.95
CA ASN A 66 -25.90 15.63 23.15
C ASN A 66 -25.01 14.52 23.72
N SER A 67 -25.33 13.25 23.47
CA SER A 67 -24.64 12.10 24.07
C SER A 67 -24.07 11.12 23.06
N LEU A 68 -24.56 11.12 21.82
CA LEU A 68 -24.16 10.14 20.79
C LEU A 68 -23.69 10.85 19.52
N GLN A 69 -22.52 10.48 19.07
CA GLN A 69 -21.99 10.77 17.73
C GLN A 69 -21.82 9.45 16.99
N ALA A 70 -22.49 9.29 15.88
CA ALA A 70 -22.43 8.08 15.06
C ALA A 70 -22.19 8.41 13.60
N SER A 71 -21.46 7.54 12.89
CA SER A 71 -21.22 7.67 11.46
C SER A 71 -21.33 6.31 10.80
N LEU A 72 -22.06 6.26 9.71
CA LEU A 72 -22.08 5.13 8.77
C LEU A 72 -21.49 5.61 7.45
N GLY A 73 -20.47 4.95 6.95
CA GLY A 73 -19.83 5.37 5.73
C GLY A 73 -19.09 4.25 5.05
N GLY A 74 -18.49 4.58 3.93
CA GLY A 74 -17.68 3.66 3.16
C GLY A 74 -17.05 4.35 1.96
N GLY A 75 -16.24 3.59 1.25
CA GLY A 75 -15.60 4.05 0.05
C GLY A 75 -15.18 2.90 -0.85
N MET A 76 -14.94 3.24 -2.10
CA MET A 76 -14.37 2.32 -3.07
C MET A 76 -13.34 3.05 -3.92
N ASN A 77 -12.25 2.36 -4.23
CA ASN A 77 -11.15 2.87 -5.02
C ASN A 77 -10.70 1.84 -6.04
N ASN A 78 -10.30 2.32 -7.21
CA ASN A 78 -9.62 1.53 -8.21
C ASN A 78 -8.24 2.13 -8.48
N TYR A 79 -7.24 1.27 -8.49
CA TYR A 79 -5.90 1.57 -8.95
C TYR A 79 -5.58 0.71 -10.16
N ASN A 80 -5.12 1.35 -11.24
CA ASN A 80 -4.60 0.68 -12.42
C ASN A 80 -3.23 1.26 -12.72
N GLY A 81 -2.19 0.46 -12.68
CA GLY A 81 -0.83 0.94 -12.82
C GLY A 81 0.01 0.05 -13.73
N SER A 82 0.69 0.66 -14.70
CA SER A 82 1.69 0.01 -15.54
C SER A 82 3.09 0.39 -15.07
N HIS A 83 3.94 -0.62 -14.90
CA HIS A 83 5.35 -0.49 -14.59
C HIS A 83 6.14 -1.11 -15.73
N PHE A 84 7.06 -0.36 -16.32
CA PHE A 84 7.88 -0.86 -17.43
C PHE A 84 9.26 -0.22 -17.43
N GLY A 85 10.21 -0.89 -18.03
CA GLY A 85 11.58 -0.43 -18.08
C GLY A 85 12.16 -0.48 -19.49
N ASN A 86 12.86 0.60 -19.84
CA ASN A 86 13.52 0.73 -21.12
C ASN A 86 15.04 0.84 -20.95
N VAL A 87 15.80 0.17 -21.79
CA VAL A 87 17.22 0.45 -21.98
C VAL A 87 17.33 1.48 -23.09
N ILE A 88 17.77 2.68 -22.74
CA ILE A 88 17.84 3.81 -23.68
C ILE A 88 19.22 4.02 -24.27
N TRP A 89 20.25 3.44 -23.66
CA TRP A 89 21.63 3.49 -24.11
C TRP A 89 22.42 2.28 -23.64
N LEU A 90 23.31 1.78 -24.52
CA LEU A 90 24.27 0.70 -24.28
C LEU A 90 25.62 1.13 -24.82
N ARG A 91 26.70 0.93 -24.07
CA ARG A 91 28.07 1.20 -24.55
C ARG A 91 28.43 0.25 -25.69
N ASN A 92 28.24 -1.04 -25.46
CA ASN A 92 28.43 -2.09 -26.47
C ASN A 92 27.04 -2.45 -26.99
N TYR A 93 26.65 -1.92 -28.14
CA TYR A 93 25.30 -2.05 -28.68
C TYR A 93 25.23 -3.12 -29.79
N PRO A 94 24.57 -4.25 -29.51
CA PRO A 94 24.28 -5.25 -30.57
C PRO A 94 23.34 -4.64 -31.61
N LEU A 95 23.66 -4.82 -32.90
CA LEU A 95 22.92 -4.22 -34.02
C LEU A 95 21.43 -4.57 -34.08
N HIS A 96 21.03 -5.68 -33.43
CA HIS A 96 19.65 -6.15 -33.40
C HIS A 96 18.79 -5.58 -32.24
N VAL A 97 19.38 -4.85 -31.27
CA VAL A 97 18.64 -4.25 -30.18
C VAL A 97 18.04 -2.95 -30.65
N ALA A 98 16.71 -2.83 -30.55
CA ALA A 98 16.01 -1.59 -30.87
C ALA A 98 16.39 -0.46 -29.91
N LYS A 99 16.42 0.77 -30.43
CA LYS A 99 16.53 1.95 -29.56
C LYS A 99 15.34 1.97 -28.60
N ASP A 100 15.59 2.34 -27.35
CA ASP A 100 14.56 2.36 -26.29
C ASP A 100 13.92 0.98 -26.04
N TYR A 101 14.74 -0.07 -26.04
CA TYR A 101 14.32 -1.45 -25.84
C TYR A 101 13.64 -1.64 -24.51
N GLU A 102 12.36 -2.05 -24.53
CA GLU A 102 11.59 -2.40 -23.34
C GLU A 102 11.95 -3.81 -22.87
N TYR A 103 12.53 -3.94 -21.67
CA TYR A 103 12.98 -5.22 -21.13
C TYR A 103 12.01 -5.85 -20.16
N TYR A 104 11.09 -5.09 -19.57
CA TYR A 104 9.99 -5.62 -18.78
C TYR A 104 8.78 -4.71 -18.85
N ARG A 105 7.61 -5.31 -18.70
CA ARG A 105 6.34 -4.63 -18.44
C ARG A 105 5.47 -5.49 -17.56
N ASN A 106 4.91 -4.88 -16.52
CA ASN A 106 3.84 -5.49 -15.75
C ASN A 106 2.76 -4.46 -15.41
N ARG A 107 1.61 -4.97 -15.05
CA ARG A 107 0.45 -4.17 -14.66
C ARG A 107 -0.06 -4.65 -13.31
N GLY A 108 -0.40 -3.70 -12.46
CA GLY A 108 -1.11 -3.93 -11.22
C GLY A 108 -2.49 -3.29 -11.26
N ASP A 109 -3.52 -4.07 -10.97
CA ASP A 109 -4.89 -3.62 -10.85
C ASP A 109 -5.38 -3.94 -9.43
N LYS A 110 -5.92 -2.96 -8.73
CA LYS A 110 -6.43 -3.15 -7.37
C LYS A 110 -7.76 -2.46 -7.21
N PHE A 111 -8.79 -3.23 -6.85
CA PHE A 111 -10.04 -2.74 -6.33
C PHE A 111 -10.02 -2.83 -4.81
N ASP A 112 -10.46 -1.77 -4.13
CA ASP A 112 -10.46 -1.67 -2.67
C ASP A 112 -11.77 -0.99 -2.25
N ALA A 113 -12.60 -1.70 -1.50
CA ALA A 113 -13.87 -1.17 -1.00
C ALA A 113 -13.99 -1.45 0.50
N ASN A 114 -14.57 -0.50 1.21
CA ASN A 114 -14.84 -0.66 2.63
C ASN A 114 -16.19 -0.05 3.02
N VAL A 115 -16.75 -0.60 4.08
CA VAL A 115 -17.90 -0.04 4.80
C VAL A 115 -17.58 -0.03 6.29
N TYR A 116 -17.99 1.02 6.97
CA TYR A 116 -17.77 1.14 8.41
C TYR A 116 -18.98 1.77 9.12
N ILE A 117 -19.13 1.38 10.37
CA ILE A 117 -19.97 2.06 11.34
C ILE A 117 -19.14 2.38 12.57
N LYS A 118 -19.17 3.63 13.01
CA LYS A 118 -18.50 4.06 14.23
C LYS A 118 -19.43 4.90 15.10
N ALA A 119 -19.25 4.77 16.39
CA ALA A 119 -20.00 5.53 17.37
C ALA A 119 -19.12 5.93 18.55
N ASN A 120 -19.38 7.11 19.09
CA ASN A 120 -18.88 7.58 20.38
C ASN A 120 -20.09 7.97 21.21
N TRP A 121 -20.26 7.32 22.35
CA TRP A 121 -21.42 7.47 23.20
C TRP A 121 -21.03 7.84 24.62
N GLN A 122 -21.44 9.03 25.02
CA GLN A 122 -21.36 9.45 26.41
C GLN A 122 -22.54 8.86 27.23
N ILE A 123 -22.29 7.75 27.93
CA ILE A 123 -23.29 7.02 28.68
C ILE A 123 -23.77 7.87 29.87
N ILE A 124 -22.81 8.42 30.62
CA ILE A 124 -23.02 9.36 31.73
C ILE A 124 -21.93 10.44 31.64
N LYS A 125 -22.06 11.50 32.44
CA LYS A 125 -21.05 12.56 32.48
C LYS A 125 -19.67 11.96 32.79
N GLY A 126 -18.72 12.20 31.88
CA GLY A 126 -17.34 11.72 32.00
C GLY A 126 -17.08 10.31 31.49
N LEU A 127 -18.08 9.45 31.29
CA LEU A 127 -17.90 8.10 30.78
C LEU A 127 -18.30 7.99 29.30
N ASN A 128 -17.34 7.68 28.45
CA ASN A 128 -17.56 7.51 27.02
C ASN A 128 -17.21 6.09 26.58
N LEU A 129 -18.02 5.54 25.68
CA LEU A 129 -17.73 4.33 24.92
C LEU A 129 -17.49 4.69 23.47
N TYR A 130 -16.50 4.08 22.88
CA TYR A 130 -16.19 4.16 21.46
C TYR A 130 -16.28 2.77 20.83
N GLY A 131 -16.84 2.71 19.65
CA GLY A 131 -16.86 1.51 18.81
C GLY A 131 -16.71 1.88 17.34
N ASP A 132 -15.94 1.08 16.60
CA ASP A 132 -15.76 1.19 15.15
C ASP A 132 -15.65 -0.22 14.56
N LEU A 133 -16.54 -0.54 13.66
CA LEU A 133 -16.54 -1.78 12.92
C LEU A 133 -16.35 -1.48 11.44
N GLN A 134 -15.25 -1.97 10.87
CA GLN A 134 -14.97 -1.82 9.46
C GLN A 134 -14.85 -3.20 8.80
N TYR A 135 -15.50 -3.34 7.67
CA TYR A 135 -15.27 -4.44 6.72
C TYR A 135 -14.61 -3.86 5.47
N ARG A 136 -13.53 -4.52 4.99
CA ARG A 136 -12.77 -4.10 3.81
C ARG A 136 -12.59 -5.29 2.87
N HIS A 137 -12.92 -5.09 1.61
CA HIS A 137 -12.75 -6.03 0.51
C HIS A 137 -11.71 -5.52 -0.47
N ILE A 138 -10.76 -6.39 -0.87
CA ILE A 138 -9.72 -6.06 -1.82
C ILE A 138 -9.64 -7.17 -2.86
N ASP A 139 -9.69 -6.82 -4.15
CA ASP A 139 -9.27 -7.67 -5.27
C ASP A 139 -7.98 -7.08 -5.86
N TYR A 140 -6.92 -7.89 -5.89
CA TYR A 140 -5.60 -7.45 -6.30
C TYR A 140 -5.02 -8.38 -7.34
N ARG A 141 -4.62 -7.81 -8.48
CA ARG A 141 -4.07 -8.53 -9.63
C ARG A 141 -2.76 -7.89 -10.08
N ILE A 142 -1.78 -8.73 -10.37
CA ILE A 142 -0.53 -8.33 -11.02
C ILE A 142 -0.30 -9.32 -12.17
N HIS A 143 0.07 -8.82 -13.35
CA HIS A 143 0.43 -9.66 -14.48
C HIS A 143 1.48 -9.00 -15.36
N GLY A 144 2.28 -9.80 -16.04
CA GLY A 144 3.33 -9.37 -16.95
C GLY A 144 4.70 -9.91 -16.58
N ILE A 145 5.74 -9.16 -16.90
CA ILE A 145 7.13 -9.54 -16.65
C ILE A 145 7.66 -8.83 -15.41
N ASN A 146 8.24 -9.58 -14.49
CA ASN A 146 8.88 -9.07 -13.29
C ASN A 146 10.17 -8.31 -13.64
N ASP A 147 10.42 -7.21 -12.95
CA ASP A 147 11.60 -6.35 -13.21
C ASP A 147 12.88 -6.81 -12.50
N GLU A 148 12.80 -7.81 -11.64
CA GLU A 148 13.97 -8.35 -10.90
C GLU A 148 14.65 -9.50 -11.65
N ASP A 149 13.88 -10.45 -12.16
CA ASP A 149 14.38 -11.69 -12.76
C ASP A 149 13.83 -11.96 -14.17
N LEU A 150 13.01 -11.07 -14.71
CA LEU A 150 12.32 -11.17 -16.01
C LEU A 150 11.41 -12.40 -16.13
N SER A 151 11.03 -13.00 -15.01
CA SER A 151 10.04 -14.07 -15.01
C SER A 151 8.63 -13.52 -15.26
N GLU A 152 7.74 -14.37 -15.75
CA GLU A 152 6.33 -14.05 -15.81
C GLU A 152 5.74 -14.04 -14.39
N ILE A 153 5.07 -12.94 -14.05
CA ILE A 153 4.34 -12.81 -12.79
C ILE A 153 2.85 -12.78 -13.06
N THR A 154 2.11 -13.65 -12.39
CA THR A 154 0.64 -13.66 -12.39
C THR A 154 0.16 -13.85 -10.95
N VAL A 155 -0.42 -12.80 -10.40
CA VAL A 155 -1.00 -12.79 -9.05
C VAL A 155 -2.45 -12.39 -9.15
N HIS A 156 -3.32 -13.17 -8.50
CA HIS A 156 -4.70 -12.79 -8.23
C HIS A 156 -5.03 -13.18 -6.80
N LYS A 157 -5.27 -12.19 -5.95
CA LYS A 157 -5.58 -12.37 -4.53
C LYS A 157 -6.78 -11.52 -4.15
N THR A 158 -7.66 -12.13 -3.37
CA THR A 158 -8.81 -11.46 -2.77
C THR A 158 -8.65 -11.50 -1.25
N TYR A 159 -8.84 -10.35 -0.60
CA TYR A 159 -8.78 -10.23 0.84
C TYR A 159 -10.08 -9.66 1.37
N ASN A 160 -10.51 -10.19 2.49
CA ASN A 160 -11.68 -9.74 3.23
C ASN A 160 -11.24 -9.53 4.68
N PHE A 161 -11.20 -8.28 5.11
CA PHE A 161 -10.72 -7.91 6.43
C PHE A 161 -11.86 -7.35 7.28
N PHE A 162 -11.87 -7.78 8.54
CA PHE A 162 -12.70 -7.19 9.57
C PHE A 162 -11.80 -6.51 10.59
N ASN A 163 -11.97 -5.21 10.76
CA ASN A 163 -11.12 -4.35 11.60
C ASN A 163 -11.96 -3.71 12.71
N PRO A 164 -12.29 -4.43 13.77
CA PRO A 164 -13.02 -3.88 14.90
C PRO A 164 -12.11 -3.03 15.78
N LYS A 165 -12.68 -1.94 16.35
CA LYS A 165 -12.06 -1.15 17.40
C LYS A 165 -13.09 -0.87 18.47
N ALA A 166 -12.67 -0.88 19.73
CA ALA A 166 -13.50 -0.53 20.87
C ALA A 166 -12.67 0.21 21.91
N GLY A 167 -13.29 1.13 22.59
CA GLY A 167 -12.63 1.89 23.65
C GLY A 167 -13.60 2.37 24.71
N ILE A 168 -13.08 2.56 25.90
CA ILE A 168 -13.76 3.17 27.02
C ILE A 168 -12.86 4.25 27.61
N SER A 169 -13.43 5.38 27.95
CA SER A 169 -12.71 6.44 28.67
C SER A 169 -13.57 7.05 29.78
N TYR A 170 -12.92 7.39 30.87
CA TYR A 170 -13.56 8.04 31.98
C TYR A 170 -12.78 9.28 32.41
N VAL A 171 -13.48 10.40 32.52
CA VAL A 171 -12.91 11.70 32.91
C VAL A 171 -13.68 12.23 34.11
N ASN A 172 -12.98 12.46 35.22
CA ASN A 172 -13.57 13.03 36.44
C ASN A 172 -12.53 13.81 37.27
N GLN A 173 -12.82 15.04 37.60
CA GLN A 173 -12.04 15.89 38.53
C GLN A 173 -10.52 15.91 38.24
N GLY A 174 -10.15 16.03 36.94
CA GLY A 174 -8.75 16.05 36.53
C GLY A 174 -8.15 14.66 36.26
N HIS A 175 -8.83 13.58 36.62
CA HIS A 175 -8.45 12.22 36.30
C HIS A 175 -9.01 11.81 34.95
N THR A 176 -8.19 11.23 34.10
CA THR A 176 -8.60 10.61 32.83
C THR A 176 -8.01 9.21 32.77
N GLY A 177 -8.84 8.20 32.60
CA GLY A 177 -8.42 6.84 32.33
C GLY A 177 -9.05 6.36 31.03
N TYR A 178 -8.31 5.56 30.26
CA TYR A 178 -8.85 4.95 29.04
C TYR A 178 -8.28 3.56 28.78
N PHE A 179 -9.04 2.77 28.05
CA PHE A 179 -8.62 1.51 27.44
C PHE A 179 -9.14 1.45 26.02
N ASN A 180 -8.27 1.06 25.09
CA ASN A 180 -8.59 0.84 23.69
C ASN A 180 -8.14 -0.56 23.25
N PHE A 181 -8.92 -1.14 22.37
CA PHE A 181 -8.58 -2.36 21.64
C PHE A 181 -8.84 -2.13 20.15
N ALA A 182 -7.90 -2.55 19.29
CA ALA A 182 -8.05 -2.47 17.86
C ALA A 182 -7.49 -3.71 17.15
N VAL A 183 -8.13 -4.10 16.05
CA VAL A 183 -7.58 -5.06 15.09
C VAL A 183 -7.36 -4.34 13.78
N ALA A 184 -6.17 -4.48 13.21
CA ALA A 184 -5.82 -3.92 11.92
C ALA A 184 -5.23 -5.00 11.01
N ASN A 185 -5.83 -5.16 9.84
CA ASN A 185 -5.35 -6.09 8.83
C ASN A 185 -4.79 -5.31 7.63
N ARG A 186 -3.72 -5.84 7.03
CA ARG A 186 -3.09 -5.28 5.84
C ARG A 186 -2.74 -6.37 4.84
N GLU A 187 -3.07 -6.15 3.58
CA GLU A 187 -2.63 -6.98 2.46
C GLU A 187 -1.14 -6.78 2.17
N PRO A 188 -0.46 -7.79 1.59
CA PRO A 188 0.89 -7.66 1.09
C PRO A 188 0.99 -6.56 0.03
N SER A 189 2.09 -5.80 0.07
CA SER A 189 2.40 -4.82 -0.95
C SER A 189 2.78 -5.47 -2.29
N ARG A 190 2.75 -4.71 -3.40
CA ARG A 190 3.26 -5.19 -4.68
C ARG A 190 4.68 -5.74 -4.58
N LYS A 191 5.54 -5.06 -3.84
CA LYS A 191 6.94 -5.44 -3.64
C LYS A 191 7.07 -6.83 -3.00
N ASN A 192 6.22 -7.16 -2.02
CA ASN A 192 6.22 -8.48 -1.42
C ASN A 192 5.96 -9.60 -2.46
N PHE A 193 5.11 -9.35 -3.47
CA PHE A 193 4.85 -10.33 -4.52
C PHE A 193 5.94 -10.39 -5.58
N THR A 194 6.56 -9.26 -5.94
CA THR A 194 7.60 -9.20 -6.96
C THR A 194 8.96 -9.70 -6.47
N GLU A 195 9.22 -9.64 -5.16
CA GLU A 195 10.45 -10.12 -4.53
C GLU A 195 10.29 -11.51 -3.89
N ALA A 196 9.07 -12.06 -3.83
CA ALA A 196 8.83 -13.40 -3.33
C ALA A 196 9.47 -14.45 -4.24
N GLY A 197 10.04 -15.50 -3.65
CA GLY A 197 10.48 -16.67 -4.40
C GLY A 197 9.28 -17.40 -5.06
N ILE A 198 9.56 -18.24 -6.05
CA ILE A 198 8.55 -18.96 -6.85
C ILE A 198 7.54 -19.74 -5.96
N ASN A 199 7.95 -20.17 -4.78
CA ASN A 199 7.13 -20.93 -3.84
C ASN A 199 6.66 -20.11 -2.64
N ASP A 200 7.02 -18.83 -2.54
CA ASP A 200 6.69 -18.00 -1.39
C ASP A 200 5.44 -17.17 -1.69
N ILE A 201 4.37 -17.48 -0.97
CA ILE A 201 3.12 -16.72 -1.06
C ILE A 201 3.08 -15.72 0.10
N PRO A 202 3.19 -14.41 -0.15
CA PRO A 202 3.07 -13.41 0.90
C PRO A 202 1.72 -13.49 1.59
N LEU A 203 1.72 -13.52 2.93
CA LEU A 203 0.52 -13.55 3.74
C LEU A 203 0.12 -12.13 4.19
N PRO A 204 -1.17 -11.88 4.43
CA PRO A 204 -1.61 -10.63 5.03
C PRO A 204 -1.11 -10.52 6.47
N GLU A 205 -0.90 -9.28 6.90
CA GLU A 205 -0.54 -8.97 8.27
C GLU A 205 -1.79 -8.69 9.10
N CYS A 206 -1.75 -9.09 10.37
CA CYS A 206 -2.78 -8.77 11.34
C CYS A 206 -2.11 -8.24 12.62
N LEU A 207 -2.52 -7.05 13.04
CA LEU A 207 -2.09 -6.40 14.26
C LEU A 207 -3.24 -6.38 15.26
N TYR A 208 -2.96 -6.80 16.50
CA TYR A 208 -3.81 -6.60 17.67
C TYR A 208 -3.16 -5.54 18.54
N ASP A 209 -3.89 -4.47 18.78
CA ASP A 209 -3.43 -3.33 19.55
C ASP A 209 -4.24 -3.19 20.84
N TYR A 210 -3.56 -3.10 21.96
CA TYR A 210 -4.13 -2.92 23.29
C TYR A 210 -3.46 -1.72 23.94
N GLU A 211 -4.23 -0.67 24.14
CA GLU A 211 -3.72 0.54 24.78
C GLU A 211 -4.49 0.81 26.07
N PHE A 212 -3.80 1.13 27.11
CA PHE A 212 -4.42 1.74 28.27
C PHE A 212 -3.58 2.91 28.79
N GLY A 213 -4.27 3.93 29.28
CA GLY A 213 -3.60 5.10 29.78
C GLY A 213 -4.35 5.70 30.95
N TYR A 214 -3.58 6.37 31.78
CA TYR A 214 -4.09 7.16 32.87
C TYR A 214 -3.36 8.51 32.93
N GLN A 215 -4.11 9.57 33.15
CA GLN A 215 -3.60 10.93 33.34
C GLN A 215 -4.29 11.61 34.53
N TYR A 216 -3.52 12.34 35.28
CA TYR A 216 -4.04 13.28 36.29
C TYR A 216 -3.56 14.68 35.95
N LEU A 217 -4.50 15.61 35.85
CA LEU A 217 -4.26 17.03 35.62
C LEU A 217 -4.69 17.82 36.85
N HIS A 218 -3.75 18.52 37.46
CA HIS A 218 -3.97 19.50 38.51
C HIS A 218 -3.63 20.90 37.97
N SER A 219 -4.12 21.95 38.62
CA SER A 219 -3.88 23.34 38.20
C SER A 219 -2.39 23.73 38.08
N ARG A 220 -1.49 23.01 38.72
CA ARG A 220 -0.05 23.29 38.78
C ARG A 220 0.83 22.21 38.13
N PHE A 221 0.33 21.02 37.89
CA PHE A 221 1.10 19.92 37.29
C PHE A 221 0.18 18.89 36.62
N GLY A 222 0.74 18.14 35.72
CA GLY A 222 0.11 16.98 35.12
C GLY A 222 1.07 15.79 35.13
N ILE A 223 0.51 14.61 35.39
CA ILE A 223 1.24 13.35 35.31
C ILE A 223 0.41 12.34 34.51
N GLY A 224 1.05 11.52 33.69
CA GLY A 224 0.38 10.51 32.90
C GLY A 224 1.30 9.36 32.55
N ALA A 225 0.70 8.20 32.29
CA ALA A 225 1.37 7.01 31.78
C ALA A 225 0.49 6.30 30.75
N ASN A 226 1.10 5.83 29.67
CA ASN A 226 0.46 5.05 28.62
C ASN A 226 1.23 3.73 28.42
N PHE A 227 0.49 2.68 28.13
CA PHE A 227 1.00 1.33 27.85
C PHE A 227 0.39 0.83 26.55
N TYR A 228 1.23 0.18 25.74
CA TYR A 228 0.89 -0.38 24.42
C TYR A 228 1.21 -1.85 24.38
#